data_8f48801295a876dbc0ee5482d866bd52
#
_entry.id   8f48801295a876dbc0ee5482d866bd52
#
_cell.length_a   1.000
_cell.length_b   1.000
_cell.length_c   1.000
_cell.angle_alpha   90.00
_cell.angle_beta   90.00
_cell.angle_gamma   90.00
#
_symmetry.space_group_name_H-M   'P 1'
#
loop_
_entity.id
_entity.type
_entity.pdbx_description
1 polymer ?
#
loop_
_entity_poly.entity_id
_entity_poly.type
_entity_poly.pdbx_seq_one_letter_code
_entity_poly.pdbx_strand_id
1 'polypeptide(L)'
;NKNTNALTIKVGVTPDYSLDLDTLEIIPSIIKNKHKLTYQDAEEIITNTGLLHDDLILISKIFDKQAIDNPRIRAYHQMKERINNQKEVDSEAPIAHMMVEQCNVFANSTIHLIDKREHLGLIMPWRVQREENIELIEKYLEHGSFDINSSGLQLLLKNYMTKSKYSYTNIGHQGLGIDGYVKISSAARRAMDALAIYVLYDLYINRSTDDLDSKYYYWEKEIKYWCEYANIKASDNITFMEQYNYLSSKGKILERRK
;
A
#
# COMPACT_ATOMS: atom_id res chain seq x y z
N ASN A 1 -24.36 -6.76 11.21
CA ASN A 1 -23.76 -5.53 11.77
C ASN A 1 -23.19 -5.81 13.16
N LYS A 2 -22.02 -6.48 13.25
CA LYS A 2 -21.31 -6.68 14.53
C LYS A 2 -20.33 -5.54 14.75
N ASN A 3 -20.17 -5.14 16.02
CA ASN A 3 -19.05 -4.31 16.43
C ASN A 3 -17.75 -5.08 16.20
N THR A 4 -16.73 -4.39 15.68
CA THR A 4 -15.42 -4.99 15.37
C THR A 4 -14.33 -4.12 15.99
N ASN A 5 -13.38 -4.75 16.67
CA ASN A 5 -12.19 -4.06 17.16
C ASN A 5 -11.34 -3.62 15.96
N ALA A 6 -10.84 -2.40 16.01
CA ALA A 6 -10.04 -1.79 14.96
C ALA A 6 -8.97 -0.87 15.55
N LEU A 7 -7.97 -0.55 14.75
CA LEU A 7 -7.12 0.62 14.95
C LEU A 7 -7.61 1.71 14.00
N THR A 8 -7.94 2.86 14.55
CA THR A 8 -8.36 4.03 13.77
C THR A 8 -7.19 4.98 13.62
N ILE A 9 -6.91 5.36 12.39
CA ILE A 9 -5.98 6.43 12.06
C ILE A 9 -6.78 7.71 11.97
N LYS A 10 -6.43 8.69 12.79
CA LYS A 10 -7.07 10.01 12.84
C LYS A 10 -6.05 11.06 12.46
N VAL A 11 -6.42 11.96 11.58
CA VAL A 11 -5.58 13.07 11.12
C VAL A 11 -6.43 14.27 10.80
N GLY A 12 -5.96 15.46 11.13
CA GLY A 12 -6.57 16.72 10.74
C GLY A 12 -6.37 17.01 9.26
N VAL A 13 -7.27 17.82 8.70
CA VAL A 13 -7.21 18.27 7.31
C VAL A 13 -7.24 19.79 7.29
N THR A 14 -6.31 20.41 6.60
CA THR A 14 -6.25 21.85 6.40
C THR A 14 -7.22 22.32 5.32
N PRO A 15 -7.55 23.63 5.24
CA PRO A 15 -8.49 24.14 4.24
C PRO A 15 -8.10 23.90 2.78
N ASP A 16 -6.82 23.67 2.48
CA ASP A 16 -6.29 23.32 1.16
C ASP A 16 -6.22 21.82 0.90
N TYR A 17 -6.91 21.01 1.71
CA TYR A 17 -6.97 19.55 1.66
C TYR A 17 -5.65 18.83 1.96
N SER A 18 -4.67 19.49 2.55
CA SER A 18 -3.45 18.82 3.04
C SER A 18 -3.71 18.13 4.37
N LEU A 19 -2.96 17.06 4.65
CA LEU A 19 -3.04 16.36 5.94
C LEU A 19 -2.16 17.06 6.97
N ASP A 20 -2.73 17.40 8.11
CA ASP A 20 -2.02 17.95 9.26
C ASP A 20 -1.38 16.80 10.07
N LEU A 21 -0.15 16.45 9.72
CA LEU A 21 0.56 15.31 10.29
C LEU A 21 0.89 15.49 11.79
N ASP A 22 0.86 16.72 12.30
CA ASP A 22 1.05 16.97 13.73
C ASP A 22 -0.12 16.45 14.57
N THR A 23 -1.29 16.36 13.96
CA THR A 23 -2.52 15.82 14.57
C THR A 23 -2.70 14.31 14.37
N LEU A 24 -1.74 13.65 13.69
CA LEU A 24 -1.83 12.23 13.37
C LEU A 24 -1.81 11.36 14.63
N GLU A 25 -2.83 10.53 14.79
CA GLU A 25 -2.99 9.60 15.91
C GLU A 25 -3.39 8.20 15.41
N ILE A 26 -2.94 7.16 16.11
CA ILE A 26 -3.44 5.78 15.96
C ILE A 26 -4.07 5.37 17.28
N ILE A 27 -5.37 5.12 17.26
CA ILE A 27 -6.14 4.82 18.47
C ILE A 27 -6.91 3.50 18.37
N PRO A 28 -6.95 2.69 19.45
CA PRO A 28 -7.85 1.55 19.52
C PRO A 28 -9.31 2.03 19.47
N SER A 29 -10.13 1.34 18.71
CA SER A 29 -11.52 1.71 18.50
C SER A 29 -12.42 0.50 18.31
N ILE A 30 -13.72 0.72 18.44
CA ILE A 30 -14.75 -0.24 18.07
C ILE A 30 -15.55 0.37 16.93
N ILE A 31 -15.52 -0.25 15.78
CA ILE A 31 -16.24 0.21 14.60
C ILE A 31 -17.48 -0.64 14.33
N LYS A 32 -18.47 0.00 13.73
CA LYS A 32 -19.67 -0.65 13.20
C LYS A 32 -19.85 -0.19 11.76
N ASN A 33 -19.71 -1.12 10.82
CA ASN A 33 -19.93 -0.81 9.41
C ASN A 33 -21.43 -0.51 9.18
N LYS A 34 -21.72 0.70 8.72
CA LYS A 34 -23.08 1.16 8.39
C LYS A 34 -23.41 0.99 6.91
N HIS A 35 -22.41 1.17 6.04
CA HIS A 35 -22.56 1.17 4.60
C HIS A 35 -21.52 0.24 3.99
N LYS A 36 -21.94 -0.61 3.07
CA LYS A 36 -21.07 -1.46 2.27
C LYS A 36 -21.24 -1.05 0.82
N LEU A 37 -20.25 -0.34 0.29
CA LEU A 37 -20.23 0.15 -1.07
C LEU A 37 -19.30 -0.73 -1.92
N THR A 38 -19.66 -0.94 -3.16
CA THR A 38 -18.74 -1.35 -4.22
C THR A 38 -17.99 -0.13 -4.75
N TYR A 39 -16.98 -0.32 -5.59
CA TYR A 39 -16.30 0.80 -6.24
C TYR A 39 -17.26 1.56 -7.16
N GLN A 40 -18.14 0.85 -7.86
CA GLN A 40 -19.16 1.45 -8.72
C GLN A 40 -20.16 2.29 -7.90
N ASP A 41 -20.68 1.76 -6.78
CA ASP A 41 -21.57 2.53 -5.89
C ASP A 41 -20.88 3.81 -5.40
N ALA A 42 -19.61 3.74 -5.02
CA ALA A 42 -18.84 4.90 -4.56
C ALA A 42 -18.62 5.93 -5.67
N GLU A 43 -18.29 5.47 -6.89
CA GLU A 43 -18.12 6.33 -8.07
C GLU A 43 -19.42 7.05 -8.42
N GLU A 44 -20.55 6.35 -8.42
CA GLU A 44 -21.87 6.94 -8.66
C GLU A 44 -22.23 8.00 -7.62
N ILE A 45 -21.91 7.77 -6.33
CA ILE A 45 -22.13 8.74 -5.28
C ILE A 45 -21.22 9.96 -5.45
N ILE A 46 -19.96 9.77 -5.85
CA ILE A 46 -19.00 10.88 -6.08
C ILE A 46 -19.42 11.73 -7.27
N THR A 47 -19.88 11.10 -8.35
CA THR A 47 -20.23 11.80 -9.60
C THR A 47 -21.62 12.42 -9.60
N ASN A 48 -22.54 11.89 -8.82
CA ASN A 48 -23.91 12.37 -8.70
C ASN A 48 -24.13 13.00 -7.32
N THR A 49 -25.36 12.92 -6.83
CA THR A 49 -25.73 13.39 -5.48
C THR A 49 -26.31 12.22 -4.69
N GLY A 50 -26.16 12.23 -3.35
CA GLY A 50 -26.72 11.17 -2.53
C GLY A 50 -26.18 11.16 -1.11
N LEU A 51 -26.58 10.16 -0.35
CA LEU A 51 -26.04 9.92 0.98
C LEU A 51 -24.53 9.65 0.88
N LEU A 52 -23.74 10.28 1.72
CA LEU A 52 -22.25 10.24 1.75
C LEU A 52 -21.55 10.98 0.60
N HIS A 53 -22.27 11.71 -0.24
CA HIS A 53 -21.67 12.44 -1.39
C HIS A 53 -20.58 13.40 -0.91
N ASP A 54 -20.89 14.28 0.05
CA ASP A 54 -19.94 15.28 0.54
C ASP A 54 -18.72 14.64 1.22
N ASP A 55 -18.94 13.56 1.98
CA ASP A 55 -17.87 12.81 2.63
C ASP A 55 -16.93 12.17 1.60
N LEU A 56 -17.46 11.51 0.58
CA LEU A 56 -16.66 10.85 -0.44
C LEU A 56 -15.94 11.84 -1.34
N ILE A 57 -16.58 12.99 -1.68
CA ILE A 57 -15.90 14.09 -2.40
C ILE A 57 -14.76 14.67 -1.55
N LEU A 58 -14.99 14.89 -0.25
CA LEU A 58 -13.93 15.40 0.63
C LEU A 58 -12.75 14.45 0.66
N ILE A 59 -13.00 13.15 0.86
CA ILE A 59 -11.95 12.14 0.88
C ILE A 59 -11.22 12.08 -0.46
N SER A 60 -11.93 12.11 -1.58
CA SER A 60 -11.30 12.09 -2.91
C SER A 60 -10.38 13.29 -3.13
N LYS A 61 -10.78 14.49 -2.73
CA LYS A 61 -9.96 15.71 -2.84
C LYS A 61 -8.70 15.66 -1.98
N ILE A 62 -8.80 15.13 -0.75
CA ILE A 62 -7.65 14.96 0.14
C ILE A 62 -6.62 14.03 -0.51
N PHE A 63 -7.07 12.89 -1.05
CA PHE A 63 -6.15 11.91 -1.61
C PHE A 63 -5.66 12.28 -3.01
N ASP A 64 -6.42 13.04 -3.79
CA ASP A 64 -5.94 13.73 -4.99
C ASP A 64 -4.77 14.66 -4.67
N LYS A 65 -4.93 15.48 -3.64
CA LYS A 65 -3.89 16.40 -3.18
C LYS A 65 -2.62 15.65 -2.78
N GLN A 66 -2.75 14.55 -2.03
CA GLN A 66 -1.62 13.70 -1.65
C GLN A 66 -0.91 13.10 -2.89
N ALA A 67 -1.65 12.66 -3.89
CA ALA A 67 -1.10 12.14 -5.14
C ALA A 67 -0.37 13.23 -5.95
N ILE A 68 -0.91 14.45 -5.98
CA ILE A 68 -0.30 15.61 -6.68
C ILE A 68 0.99 16.04 -5.99
N ASP A 69 1.02 16.08 -4.66
CA ASP A 69 2.16 16.55 -3.89
C ASP A 69 3.32 15.54 -3.89
N ASN A 70 3.06 14.26 -4.16
CA ASN A 70 4.10 13.25 -4.31
C ASN A 70 4.43 13.00 -5.80
N PRO A 71 5.55 13.52 -6.33
CA PRO A 71 5.91 13.39 -7.74
C PRO A 71 5.99 11.93 -8.24
N ARG A 72 6.36 11.00 -7.37
CA ARG A 72 6.49 9.58 -7.72
C ARG A 72 5.15 8.87 -7.78
N ILE A 73 4.25 9.16 -6.84
CA ILE A 73 2.87 8.67 -6.89
C ILE A 73 2.21 9.20 -8.18
N ARG A 74 2.39 10.47 -8.49
CA ARG A 74 1.90 11.08 -9.74
C ARG A 74 2.47 10.40 -10.99
N ALA A 75 3.77 10.16 -11.04
CA ALA A 75 4.40 9.46 -12.18
C ALA A 75 3.88 8.02 -12.32
N TYR A 76 3.70 7.31 -11.21
CA TYR A 76 3.11 5.98 -11.19
C TYR A 76 1.66 5.97 -11.72
N HIS A 77 0.83 6.92 -11.31
CA HIS A 77 -0.54 7.05 -11.80
C HIS A 77 -0.58 7.38 -13.28
N GLN A 78 0.23 8.33 -13.75
CA GLN A 78 0.32 8.67 -15.17
C GLN A 78 0.74 7.45 -16.02
N MET A 79 1.69 6.67 -15.53
CA MET A 79 2.10 5.43 -16.20
C MET A 79 0.97 4.40 -16.21
N LYS A 80 0.26 4.24 -15.09
CA LYS A 80 -0.87 3.31 -14.97
C LYS A 80 -2.04 3.70 -15.88
N GLU A 81 -2.37 4.99 -15.96
CA GLU A 81 -3.39 5.51 -16.89
C GLU A 81 -3.02 5.24 -18.36
N ARG A 82 -1.76 5.50 -18.73
CA ARG A 82 -1.28 5.23 -20.10
C ARG A 82 -1.39 3.74 -20.45
N ILE A 83 -1.02 2.85 -19.50
CA ILE A 83 -1.14 1.40 -19.68
C ILE A 83 -2.60 0.97 -19.79
N ASN A 84 -3.49 1.51 -18.96
CA ASN A 84 -4.91 1.17 -18.97
C ASN A 84 -5.61 1.67 -20.23
N ASN A 85 -5.34 2.91 -20.67
CA ASN A 85 -5.90 3.46 -21.91
C ASN A 85 -5.51 2.67 -23.16
N GLN A 86 -4.38 1.97 -23.12
CA GLN A 86 -3.93 1.13 -24.23
C GLN A 86 -4.49 -0.30 -24.18
N LYS A 87 -4.95 -0.76 -23.02
CA LYS A 87 -5.45 -2.14 -22.85
C LYS A 87 -6.98 -2.26 -22.93
N GLU A 88 -7.70 -1.15 -23.20
CA GLU A 88 -9.17 -1.10 -23.11
C GLU A 88 -9.72 -1.64 -21.77
N VAL A 89 -8.91 -1.56 -20.72
CA VAL A 89 -9.38 -1.91 -19.37
C VAL A 89 -10.08 -0.67 -18.84
N ASP A 90 -11.36 -0.52 -19.18
CA ASP A 90 -12.25 0.43 -18.54
C ASP A 90 -12.25 0.15 -17.04
N SER A 91 -11.59 1.02 -16.29
CA SER A 91 -11.86 1.11 -14.87
C SER A 91 -13.24 1.76 -14.75
N GLU A 92 -14.28 0.98 -14.53
CA GLU A 92 -15.66 1.46 -14.36
C GLU A 92 -15.82 2.44 -13.16
N ALA A 93 -14.78 2.61 -12.36
CA ALA A 93 -14.80 3.44 -11.15
C ALA A 93 -13.40 4.04 -10.82
N PRO A 94 -12.84 4.92 -11.68
CA PRO A 94 -11.45 5.38 -11.56
C PRO A 94 -11.21 6.23 -10.30
N ILE A 95 -12.14 7.11 -9.93
CA ILE A 95 -12.01 8.01 -8.77
C ILE A 95 -12.05 7.20 -7.48
N ALA A 96 -13.01 6.30 -7.35
CA ALA A 96 -13.16 5.46 -6.19
C ALA A 96 -11.95 4.52 -5.99
N HIS A 97 -11.42 3.95 -7.07
CA HIS A 97 -10.20 3.13 -7.03
C HIS A 97 -8.98 3.93 -6.58
N MET A 98 -8.77 5.13 -7.15
CA MET A 98 -7.66 6.00 -6.77
C MET A 98 -7.77 6.43 -5.30
N MET A 99 -8.94 6.88 -4.87
CA MET A 99 -9.21 7.26 -3.49
C MET A 99 -8.83 6.13 -2.51
N VAL A 100 -9.30 4.91 -2.73
CA VAL A 100 -9.01 3.76 -1.85
C VAL A 100 -7.53 3.38 -1.91
N GLU A 101 -6.88 3.46 -3.07
CA GLU A 101 -5.45 3.20 -3.22
C GLU A 101 -4.62 4.19 -2.39
N GLN A 102 -4.90 5.49 -2.50
CA GLN A 102 -4.19 6.52 -1.74
C GLN A 102 -4.48 6.46 -0.23
N CYS A 103 -5.72 6.15 0.16
CA CYS A 103 -6.05 5.83 1.55
C CYS A 103 -5.16 4.71 2.10
N ASN A 104 -4.98 3.63 1.33
CA ASN A 104 -4.13 2.51 1.74
C ASN A 104 -2.64 2.90 1.81
N VAL A 105 -2.15 3.69 0.86
CA VAL A 105 -0.76 4.17 0.87
C VAL A 105 -0.53 5.01 2.11
N PHE A 106 -1.40 5.97 2.39
CA PHE A 106 -1.32 6.81 3.58
C PHE A 106 -1.40 5.98 4.86
N ALA A 107 -2.43 5.14 5.01
CA ALA A 107 -2.59 4.30 6.20
C ALA A 107 -1.35 3.42 6.48
N ASN A 108 -0.74 2.86 5.44
CA ASN A 108 0.44 2.03 5.56
C ASN A 108 1.74 2.84 5.80
N SER A 109 1.75 4.15 5.60
CA SER A 109 2.88 5.03 5.91
C SER A 109 2.80 5.66 7.31
N THR A 110 1.63 5.66 7.96
CA THR A 110 1.40 6.34 9.24
C THR A 110 2.31 5.87 10.36
N ILE A 111 2.65 4.58 10.40
CA ILE A 111 3.55 4.03 11.42
C ILE A 111 4.92 4.70 11.34
N HIS A 112 5.46 4.86 10.13
CA HIS A 112 6.72 5.57 9.92
C HIS A 112 6.63 7.06 10.31
N LEU A 113 5.53 7.71 9.96
CA LEU A 113 5.32 9.12 10.28
C LEU A 113 5.30 9.37 11.78
N ILE A 114 4.61 8.52 12.55
CA ILE A 114 4.57 8.58 14.02
C ILE A 114 5.94 8.21 14.60
N ASP A 115 6.56 7.13 14.12
CA ASP A 115 7.89 6.70 14.57
C ASP A 115 8.94 7.82 14.41
N LYS A 116 8.92 8.51 13.27
CA LYS A 116 9.79 9.64 12.98
C LYS A 116 9.49 10.86 13.87
N ARG A 117 8.20 11.20 14.04
CA ARG A 117 7.77 12.34 14.86
C ARG A 117 8.12 12.17 16.33
N GLU A 118 7.91 10.97 16.86
CA GLU A 118 8.07 10.67 18.29
C GLU A 118 9.39 10.00 18.64
N HIS A 119 10.26 9.78 17.66
CA HIS A 119 11.59 9.15 17.83
C HIS A 119 11.53 7.79 18.56
N LEU A 120 10.56 6.94 18.19
CA LEU A 120 10.29 5.71 18.92
C LEU A 120 11.27 4.59 18.60
N GLY A 121 11.85 4.57 17.40
CA GLY A 121 12.71 3.49 16.92
C GLY A 121 11.95 2.16 16.76
N LEU A 122 10.74 2.20 16.22
CA LEU A 122 9.88 1.02 16.11
C LEU A 122 10.49 -0.04 15.21
N ILE A 123 10.52 -1.26 15.70
CA ILE A 123 10.88 -2.44 14.91
C ILE A 123 9.61 -2.98 14.26
N MET A 124 9.54 -2.90 12.92
CA MET A 124 8.35 -3.27 12.16
C MET A 124 8.69 -4.16 10.97
N PRO A 125 7.75 -4.97 10.46
CA PRO A 125 7.93 -5.69 9.20
C PRO A 125 7.74 -4.71 8.02
N TRP A 126 8.77 -3.90 7.78
CA TRP A 126 8.78 -2.89 6.73
C TRP A 126 8.61 -3.51 5.35
N ARG A 127 7.81 -2.91 4.51
CA ARG A 127 7.72 -3.26 3.10
C ARG A 127 8.62 -2.31 2.32
N VAL A 128 9.78 -2.80 1.92
CA VAL A 128 10.84 -1.97 1.33
C VAL A 128 11.04 -2.27 -0.15
N GLN A 129 11.44 -1.24 -0.87
CA GLN A 129 11.80 -1.35 -2.28
C GLN A 129 12.94 -0.38 -2.58
N ARG A 130 14.07 -0.92 -3.04
CA ARG A 130 15.17 -0.13 -3.59
C ARG A 130 14.93 0.10 -5.06
N GLU A 131 15.22 1.28 -5.55
CA GLU A 131 15.39 1.56 -6.96
C GLU A 131 16.88 1.55 -7.28
N GLU A 132 17.27 0.71 -8.21
CA GLU A 132 18.67 0.67 -8.65
C GLU A 132 18.96 1.65 -9.80
N ASN A 133 17.94 2.21 -10.49
CA ASN A 133 18.13 3.13 -11.62
C ASN A 133 16.97 4.11 -11.84
N ILE A 134 16.67 4.95 -10.83
CA ILE A 134 15.63 5.99 -10.94
C ILE A 134 15.88 6.93 -12.11
N GLU A 135 17.11 7.41 -12.26
CA GLU A 135 17.49 8.37 -13.31
C GLU A 135 17.17 7.85 -14.73
N LEU A 136 17.25 6.55 -14.93
CA LEU A 136 16.91 5.95 -16.20
C LEU A 136 15.40 5.95 -16.43
N ILE A 137 14.61 5.63 -15.39
CA ILE A 137 13.15 5.63 -15.46
C ILE A 137 12.65 7.07 -15.63
N GLU A 138 13.20 8.04 -14.92
CA GLU A 138 12.88 9.46 -15.04
C GLU A 138 13.20 9.98 -16.45
N LYS A 139 14.38 9.70 -16.98
CA LYS A 139 14.72 10.02 -18.38
C LYS A 139 13.76 9.42 -19.40
N TYR A 140 13.32 8.19 -19.17
CA TYR A 140 12.33 7.56 -20.03
C TYR A 140 10.95 8.21 -19.92
N LEU A 141 10.55 8.64 -18.74
CA LEU A 141 9.28 9.35 -18.51
C LEU A 141 9.30 10.78 -19.08
N GLU A 142 10.44 11.48 -19.00
CA GLU A 142 10.61 12.84 -19.51
C GLU A 142 10.61 12.92 -21.04
N HIS A 143 11.19 11.97 -21.73
CA HIS A 143 11.38 12.01 -23.18
C HIS A 143 10.16 11.60 -24.00
N GLY A 144 9.02 11.25 -23.38
CA GLY A 144 7.66 11.24 -23.93
C GLY A 144 7.36 10.43 -25.20
N SER A 145 8.35 9.80 -25.83
CA SER A 145 8.25 9.21 -27.18
C SER A 145 8.28 7.68 -27.24
N PHE A 146 7.99 7.01 -26.11
CA PHE A 146 8.03 5.55 -26.11
C PHE A 146 6.66 4.94 -26.32
N ASP A 147 6.60 4.05 -27.32
CA ASP A 147 5.49 3.12 -27.44
C ASP A 147 5.52 2.17 -26.23
N ILE A 148 4.59 2.38 -25.31
CA ILE A 148 4.41 1.57 -24.08
C ILE A 148 4.09 0.10 -24.44
N ASN A 149 3.61 -0.17 -25.65
CA ASN A 149 3.41 -1.51 -26.18
C ASN A 149 4.72 -2.17 -26.62
N SER A 150 5.82 -1.43 -26.68
CA SER A 150 7.10 -2.06 -26.99
C SER A 150 7.45 -3.04 -25.90
N SER A 151 7.62 -4.31 -26.28
CA SER A 151 8.15 -5.37 -25.40
C SER A 151 9.45 -4.95 -24.68
N GLY A 152 10.17 -3.98 -25.25
CA GLY A 152 11.35 -3.36 -24.66
C GLY A 152 11.06 -2.53 -23.41
N LEU A 153 10.04 -1.68 -23.39
CA LEU A 153 9.71 -0.90 -22.20
C LEU A 153 9.18 -1.78 -21.07
N GLN A 154 8.35 -2.78 -21.38
CA GLN A 154 7.88 -3.73 -20.37
C GLN A 154 9.02 -4.54 -19.78
N LEU A 155 10.00 -4.94 -20.59
CA LEU A 155 11.21 -5.65 -20.15
C LEU A 155 12.09 -4.73 -19.30
N LEU A 156 12.22 -3.47 -19.69
CA LEU A 156 12.99 -2.45 -19.00
C LEU A 156 12.39 -2.16 -17.62
N LEU A 157 11.09 -1.89 -17.53
CA LEU A 157 10.38 -1.71 -16.25
C LEU A 157 10.47 -2.96 -15.37
N LYS A 158 10.33 -4.15 -15.95
CA LYS A 158 10.45 -5.42 -15.22
C LYS A 158 11.86 -5.64 -14.66
N ASN A 159 12.90 -5.20 -15.36
CA ASN A 159 14.29 -5.38 -14.95
C ASN A 159 14.79 -4.30 -13.99
N TYR A 160 14.23 -3.07 -14.08
CA TYR A 160 14.65 -1.94 -13.26
C TYR A 160 13.74 -1.67 -12.05
N MET A 161 12.50 -2.17 -12.06
CA MET A 161 11.65 -2.16 -10.87
C MET A 161 11.95 -3.38 -10.01
N THR A 162 12.77 -3.21 -8.99
CA THR A 162 13.00 -4.27 -8.01
C THR A 162 11.68 -4.61 -7.30
N LYS A 163 11.44 -5.89 -7.08
CA LYS A 163 10.25 -6.32 -6.31
C LYS A 163 10.39 -5.85 -4.88
N SER A 164 9.33 -5.25 -4.35
CA SER A 164 9.29 -4.91 -2.93
C SER A 164 9.35 -6.19 -2.08
N LYS A 165 10.07 -6.13 -0.96
CA LYS A 165 10.25 -7.25 -0.01
C LYS A 165 9.96 -6.81 1.42
N TYR A 166 9.77 -7.77 2.32
CA TYR A 166 9.73 -7.48 3.74
C TYR A 166 11.15 -7.36 4.31
N SER A 167 11.33 -6.43 5.24
CA SER A 167 12.61 -6.19 5.92
C SER A 167 12.34 -5.74 7.35
N TYR A 168 13.19 -6.14 8.27
CA TYR A 168 13.18 -5.62 9.64
C TYR A 168 13.89 -4.25 9.73
N THR A 169 14.60 -3.85 8.68
CA THR A 169 15.23 -2.53 8.57
C THR A 169 14.45 -1.69 7.56
N ASN A 170 14.08 -0.48 7.94
CA ASN A 170 13.46 0.47 7.04
C ASN A 170 14.51 1.11 6.13
N ILE A 171 14.34 0.95 4.83
CA ILE A 171 15.14 1.62 3.78
C ILE A 171 14.26 2.40 2.80
N GLY A 172 12.99 2.62 3.17
CA GLY A 172 12.01 3.29 2.32
C GLY A 172 11.35 2.37 1.28
N HIS A 173 10.31 2.88 0.67
CA HIS A 173 9.63 2.26 -0.47
C HIS A 173 9.70 3.21 -1.67
N GLN A 174 10.76 3.10 -2.42
CA GLN A 174 11.12 4.07 -3.44
C GLN A 174 10.11 4.17 -4.58
N GLY A 175 9.54 3.04 -5.04
CA GLY A 175 8.50 3.05 -6.05
C GLY A 175 7.21 3.77 -5.66
N LEU A 176 6.97 3.98 -4.35
CA LEU A 176 5.88 4.82 -3.84
C LEU A 176 6.36 6.22 -3.44
N GLY A 177 7.68 6.50 -3.47
CA GLY A 177 8.25 7.77 -3.06
C GLY A 177 8.02 8.10 -1.58
N ILE A 178 8.04 7.09 -0.70
CA ILE A 178 7.81 7.24 0.74
C ILE A 178 8.95 6.64 1.57
N ASP A 179 9.25 7.29 2.68
CA ASP A 179 10.41 6.95 3.54
C ASP A 179 10.16 5.70 4.39
N GLY A 180 8.92 5.27 4.56
CA GLY A 180 8.60 4.07 5.30
C GLY A 180 7.18 3.56 5.02
N TYR A 181 7.05 2.23 4.89
CA TYR A 181 5.81 1.58 4.50
C TYR A 181 5.63 0.26 5.24
N VAL A 182 4.59 0.16 6.04
CA VAL A 182 4.21 -1.05 6.78
C VAL A 182 2.79 -1.44 6.39
N LYS A 183 2.61 -2.61 5.81
CA LYS A 183 1.27 -3.07 5.45
C LYS A 183 0.46 -3.45 6.69
N ILE A 184 -0.65 -2.73 6.92
CA ILE A 184 -1.60 -2.95 8.03
C ILE A 184 -3.05 -3.08 7.55
N SER A 185 -3.34 -2.75 6.31
CA SER A 185 -4.70 -2.56 5.81
C SER A 185 -5.48 -3.84 5.52
N SER A 186 -4.88 -5.02 5.67
CA SER A 186 -5.53 -6.30 5.33
C SER A 186 -5.22 -7.43 6.31
N ALA A 187 -5.17 -7.15 7.60
CA ALA A 187 -4.84 -8.11 8.66
C ALA A 187 -5.73 -9.36 8.67
N ALA A 188 -6.97 -9.25 8.23
CA ALA A 188 -7.90 -10.38 8.16
C ALA A 188 -7.47 -11.48 7.16
N ARG A 189 -6.60 -11.17 6.20
CA ARG A 189 -6.21 -12.10 5.12
C ARG A 189 -4.70 -12.15 4.84
N ARG A 190 -3.90 -11.30 5.47
CA ARG A 190 -2.44 -11.26 5.31
C ARG A 190 -1.76 -11.36 6.67
N ALA A 191 -1.02 -12.44 6.90
CA ALA A 191 -0.34 -12.69 8.17
C ALA A 191 0.65 -11.58 8.55
N MET A 192 1.38 -11.02 7.58
CA MET A 192 2.33 -9.93 7.83
C MET A 192 1.65 -8.63 8.26
N ASP A 193 0.44 -8.35 7.74
CA ASP A 193 -0.36 -7.20 8.20
C ASP A 193 -0.86 -7.42 9.63
N ALA A 194 -1.28 -8.64 9.97
CA ALA A 194 -1.67 -8.99 11.33
C ALA A 194 -0.49 -8.88 12.29
N LEU A 195 0.68 -9.40 11.91
CA LEU A 195 1.91 -9.28 12.69
C LEU A 195 2.24 -7.81 12.96
N ALA A 196 2.20 -6.95 11.92
CA ALA A 196 2.46 -5.53 12.06
C ALA A 196 1.51 -4.84 13.07
N ILE A 197 0.23 -5.20 13.06
CA ILE A 197 -0.75 -4.69 14.02
C ILE A 197 -0.43 -5.16 15.45
N TYR A 198 -0.05 -6.43 15.66
CA TYR A 198 0.34 -6.92 16.98
C TYR A 198 1.58 -6.20 17.51
N VAL A 199 2.60 -6.03 16.68
CA VAL A 199 3.81 -5.28 17.05
C VAL A 199 3.49 -3.83 17.41
N LEU A 200 2.70 -3.16 16.57
CA LEU A 200 2.27 -1.79 16.83
C LEU A 200 1.50 -1.65 18.14
N TYR A 201 0.60 -2.61 18.39
CA TYR A 201 -0.17 -2.62 19.63
C TYR A 201 0.72 -2.78 20.87
N ASP A 202 1.70 -3.66 20.80
CA ASP A 202 2.57 -3.99 21.93
C ASP A 202 3.66 -2.93 22.17
N LEU A 203 4.27 -2.40 21.12
CA LEU A 203 5.37 -1.42 21.23
C LEU A 203 4.93 0.04 21.28
N TYR A 204 3.73 0.35 20.80
CA TYR A 204 3.25 1.73 20.72
C TYR A 204 1.97 1.94 21.54
N ILE A 205 0.89 1.22 21.26
CA ILE A 205 -0.42 1.45 21.90
C ILE A 205 -0.38 1.07 23.39
N ASN A 206 0.21 -0.09 23.70
CA ASN A 206 0.29 -0.66 25.05
C ASN A 206 1.71 -0.52 25.63
N ARG A 207 2.36 0.60 25.30
CA ARG A 207 3.75 0.87 25.70
C ARG A 207 3.84 1.03 27.23
N SER A 208 4.59 0.15 27.86
CA SER A 208 4.99 0.23 29.27
C SER A 208 6.49 0.35 29.35
N THR A 209 7.02 1.18 30.25
CA THR A 209 8.47 1.34 30.43
C THR A 209 9.11 0.14 31.08
N ASP A 210 8.35 -0.62 31.88
CA ASP A 210 8.88 -1.65 32.78
C ASP A 210 9.39 -2.90 32.05
N ASP A 211 8.89 -3.18 30.83
CA ASP A 211 9.23 -4.37 30.05
C ASP A 211 9.62 -4.07 28.60
N LEU A 212 9.82 -2.81 28.28
CA LEU A 212 9.99 -2.34 26.91
C LEU A 212 11.19 -2.98 26.19
N ASP A 213 12.34 -3.04 26.85
CA ASP A 213 13.56 -3.64 26.27
C ASP A 213 13.36 -5.14 25.96
N SER A 214 12.64 -5.87 26.84
CA SER A 214 12.31 -7.28 26.63
C SER A 214 11.37 -7.47 25.43
N LYS A 215 10.39 -6.58 25.25
CA LYS A 215 9.49 -6.57 24.11
C LYS A 215 10.23 -6.27 22.82
N TYR A 216 11.10 -5.26 22.80
CA TYR A 216 11.93 -4.95 21.62
C TYR A 216 12.80 -6.13 21.22
N TYR A 217 13.50 -6.77 22.18
CA TYR A 217 14.31 -7.95 21.90
C TYR A 217 13.51 -9.13 21.33
N TYR A 218 12.32 -9.39 21.90
CA TYR A 218 11.41 -10.42 21.39
C TYR A 218 10.97 -10.13 19.96
N TRP A 219 10.46 -8.91 19.71
CA TRP A 219 9.93 -8.54 18.40
C TRP A 219 11.02 -8.43 17.33
N GLU A 220 12.23 -8.03 17.67
CA GLU A 220 13.35 -8.03 16.72
C GLU A 220 13.58 -9.41 16.12
N LYS A 221 13.61 -10.44 16.96
CA LYS A 221 13.79 -11.84 16.53
C LYS A 221 12.61 -12.31 15.66
N GLU A 222 11.39 -12.07 16.15
CA GLU A 222 10.17 -12.52 15.46
C GLU A 222 10.03 -11.85 14.10
N ILE A 223 10.18 -10.52 14.02
CA ILE A 223 10.04 -9.78 12.77
C ILE A 223 11.10 -10.20 11.76
N LYS A 224 12.34 -10.40 12.19
CA LYS A 224 13.41 -10.90 11.33
C LYS A 224 13.06 -12.24 10.72
N TYR A 225 12.66 -13.19 11.54
CA TYR A 225 12.22 -14.52 11.09
C TYR A 225 11.04 -14.43 10.11
N TRP A 226 9.99 -13.69 10.45
CA TRP A 226 8.80 -13.60 9.61
C TRP A 226 9.03 -12.85 8.30
N CYS A 227 9.91 -11.85 8.28
CA CYS A 227 10.32 -11.16 7.03
C CYS A 227 11.03 -12.13 6.08
N GLU A 228 11.99 -12.91 6.59
CA GLU A 228 12.70 -13.93 5.81
C GLU A 228 11.73 -14.99 5.28
N TYR A 229 10.90 -15.55 6.14
CA TYR A 229 9.89 -16.55 5.77
C TYR A 229 8.92 -16.03 4.69
N ALA A 230 8.37 -14.82 4.87
CA ALA A 230 7.44 -14.24 3.91
C ALA A 230 8.07 -13.97 2.54
N ASN A 231 9.35 -13.57 2.51
CA ASN A 231 10.08 -13.36 1.26
C ASN A 231 10.34 -14.68 0.52
N ILE A 232 10.71 -15.75 1.24
CA ILE A 232 10.87 -17.10 0.66
C ILE A 232 9.55 -17.57 0.08
N LYS A 233 8.44 -17.48 0.83
CA LYS A 233 7.12 -17.89 0.35
C LYS A 233 6.62 -17.08 -0.84
N ALA A 234 6.91 -15.79 -0.88
CA ALA A 234 6.61 -14.97 -2.05
C ALA A 234 7.39 -15.42 -3.29
N SER A 235 8.66 -15.82 -3.13
CA SER A 235 9.49 -16.39 -4.21
C SER A 235 8.95 -17.75 -4.69
N ASP A 236 8.64 -18.64 -3.75
CA ASP A 236 8.08 -19.97 -4.04
C ASP A 236 6.77 -19.87 -4.86
N ASN A 237 5.87 -18.96 -4.45
CA ASN A 237 4.61 -18.74 -5.16
C ASN A 237 4.83 -18.23 -6.60
N ILE A 238 5.81 -17.36 -6.81
CA ILE A 238 6.14 -16.87 -8.16
C ILE A 238 6.63 -18.04 -9.02
N THR A 239 7.58 -18.82 -8.51
CA THR A 239 8.10 -19.98 -9.22
C THR A 239 7.00 -21.00 -9.53
N PHE A 240 6.12 -21.27 -8.57
CA PHE A 240 4.96 -22.14 -8.78
C PHE A 240 4.03 -21.59 -9.89
N MET A 241 3.69 -20.30 -9.86
CA MET A 241 2.81 -19.69 -10.87
C MET A 241 3.45 -19.67 -12.26
N GLU A 242 4.75 -19.43 -12.35
CA GLU A 242 5.49 -19.51 -13.62
C GLU A 242 5.46 -20.93 -14.20
N GLN A 243 5.69 -21.94 -13.37
CA GLN A 243 5.60 -23.35 -13.76
C GLN A 243 4.16 -23.74 -14.14
N TYR A 244 3.18 -23.32 -13.38
CA TYR A 244 1.77 -23.55 -13.67
C TYR A 244 1.38 -22.96 -15.02
N ASN A 245 1.70 -21.69 -15.27
CA ASN A 245 1.39 -21.00 -16.52
C ASN A 245 2.11 -21.66 -17.71
N TYR A 246 3.36 -22.08 -17.54
CA TYR A 246 4.09 -22.81 -18.56
C TYR A 246 3.41 -24.16 -18.90
N LEU A 247 3.06 -24.93 -17.89
CA LEU A 247 2.39 -26.23 -18.09
C LEU A 247 0.97 -26.07 -18.68
N SER A 248 0.24 -25.03 -18.24
CA SER A 248 -1.07 -24.70 -18.78
C SER A 248 -0.98 -24.31 -20.26
N SER A 249 -0.02 -23.46 -20.64
CA SER A 249 0.21 -23.07 -22.05
C SER A 249 0.59 -24.23 -22.95
N LYS A 250 1.13 -25.31 -22.38
CA LYS A 250 1.47 -26.55 -23.10
C LYS A 250 0.33 -27.59 -23.12
N GLY A 251 -0.86 -27.22 -22.63
CA GLY A 251 -2.01 -28.14 -22.54
C GLY A 251 -1.81 -29.33 -21.59
N LYS A 252 -0.80 -29.25 -20.71
CA LYS A 252 -0.48 -30.34 -19.75
C LYS A 252 -1.30 -30.29 -18.47
N ILE A 253 -2.00 -29.19 -18.23
CA ILE A 253 -2.93 -29.02 -17.13
C ILE A 253 -4.33 -28.90 -17.73
N LEU A 254 -5.17 -29.92 -17.49
CA LEU A 254 -6.59 -29.84 -17.79
C LEU A 254 -7.23 -28.93 -16.76
N GLU A 255 -7.82 -27.82 -17.19
CA GLU A 255 -8.71 -27.05 -16.33
C GLU A 255 -9.83 -27.97 -15.87
N ARG A 256 -9.90 -28.24 -14.57
CA ARG A 256 -11.11 -28.83 -13.97
C ARG A 256 -12.22 -27.78 -14.10
N ARG A 257 -12.99 -27.86 -15.16
CA ARG A 257 -14.26 -27.14 -15.24
C ARG A 257 -15.13 -27.64 -14.09
N LYS A 258 -15.42 -26.74 -13.17
CA LYS A 258 -16.52 -26.90 -12.21
C LYS A 258 -17.83 -26.60 -12.91
#